data_90591de5d90a913818f00a4d78cac581
#
_entry.id   90591de5d90a913818f00a4d78cac581
#
_cell.length_a   1.000
_cell.length_b   1.000
_cell.length_c   1.000
_cell.angle_alpha   90.00
_cell.angle_beta   90.00
_cell.angle_gamma   90.00
#
_symmetry.space_group_name_H-M   'P 1'
#
loop_
_entity.id
_entity.type
_entity.pdbx_description
1 polymer ?
#
loop_
_entity_poly.entity_id
_entity_poly.type
_entity_poly.pdbx_seq_one_letter_code
_entity_poly.pdbx_strand_id
1 'polypeptide(L)'
;MSTLWTPGGERPVDPAPDDGKPVVDGDDLSLDDLSPEEREKAEEIVREMAAVQEEVANTAPEVYVNNHLMGLFNLAVIHLSHQPPNLEAAALAIDALGAVVDRLSGRLGDDEGTIKEYLKEVRMAYVGLQREMAAQGDAEAPGGDAGGDVD
;
A
#
# COMPACT_ATOMS: atom_id res chain seq x y z
N MET A 1 -8.85 16.49 -28.32
CA MET A 1 -7.52 16.20 -27.73
C MET A 1 -7.74 15.39 -26.48
N SER A 2 -7.24 14.17 -26.46
CA SER A 2 -7.34 13.30 -25.30
C SER A 2 -6.12 13.51 -24.40
N THR A 3 -6.33 13.74 -23.12
CA THR A 3 -5.25 13.88 -22.13
C THR A 3 -5.29 12.68 -21.18
N LEU A 4 -4.13 12.11 -20.90
CA LEU A 4 -3.98 11.05 -19.90
C LEU A 4 -3.63 11.68 -18.55
N TRP A 5 -4.43 11.40 -17.54
CA TRP A 5 -4.15 11.86 -16.18
C TRP A 5 -3.10 10.93 -15.53
N THR A 6 -1.99 11.49 -15.08
CA THR A 6 -0.94 10.78 -14.33
C THR A 6 -0.69 11.49 -13.00
N PRO A 7 -0.15 10.82 -11.95
CA PRO A 7 0.17 11.45 -10.67
C PRO A 7 1.12 12.66 -10.75
N GLY A 8 1.75 12.89 -11.90
CA GLY A 8 2.61 14.04 -12.18
C GLY A 8 1.95 15.17 -12.99
N GLY A 9 0.63 15.13 -13.19
CA GLY A 9 -0.14 16.10 -13.97
C GLY A 9 -0.61 15.58 -15.34
N GLU A 10 -1.35 16.41 -16.05
CA GLU A 10 -1.85 16.10 -17.39
C GLU A 10 -0.72 16.17 -18.41
N ARG A 11 -0.56 15.13 -19.23
CA ARG A 11 0.34 15.13 -20.39
C ARG A 11 -0.48 15.01 -21.66
N PRO A 12 -0.20 15.83 -22.68
CA PRO A 12 -0.78 15.66 -23.99
C PRO A 12 -0.29 14.33 -24.59
N VAL A 13 -1.23 13.56 -25.12
CA VAL A 13 -0.91 12.34 -25.88
C VAL A 13 -0.70 12.73 -27.32
N ASP A 14 0.51 12.62 -27.83
CA ASP A 14 0.77 12.75 -29.25
C ASP A 14 0.09 11.58 -29.99
N PRO A 15 -0.61 11.84 -31.10
CA PRO A 15 -1.17 10.77 -31.90
C PRO A 15 -0.02 9.86 -32.38
N ALA A 16 -0.14 8.57 -32.06
CA ALA A 16 0.81 7.57 -32.55
C ALA A 16 0.83 7.60 -34.09
N PRO A 17 2.01 7.36 -34.73
CA PRO A 17 2.06 7.23 -36.19
C PRO A 17 1.14 6.08 -36.61
N ASP A 18 0.37 6.33 -37.67
CA ASP A 18 -0.57 5.41 -38.29
C ASP A 18 0.21 4.26 -38.98
N ASP A 19 0.55 3.22 -38.24
CA ASP A 19 1.23 2.02 -38.76
C ASP A 19 0.25 1.02 -39.39
N GLY A 20 -0.96 1.43 -39.73
CA GLY A 20 -1.93 0.59 -40.46
C GLY A 20 -2.38 -0.69 -39.74
N LYS A 21 -2.14 -0.82 -38.43
CA LYS A 21 -2.70 -1.87 -37.62
C LYS A 21 -4.09 -1.42 -37.14
N PRO A 22 -5.10 -2.28 -37.21
CA PRO A 22 -6.40 -1.94 -36.66
C PRO A 22 -6.23 -1.63 -35.16
N VAL A 23 -6.42 -0.37 -34.81
CA VAL A 23 -6.62 0.03 -33.41
C VAL A 23 -7.95 -0.62 -33.00
N VAL A 24 -7.89 -1.67 -32.21
CA VAL A 24 -9.07 -2.21 -31.57
C VAL A 24 -9.43 -1.17 -30.52
N ASP A 25 -10.31 -0.24 -30.92
CA ASP A 25 -10.99 0.65 -29.98
C ASP A 25 -11.70 -0.25 -28.97
N GLY A 26 -11.34 -0.12 -27.69
CA GLY A 26 -11.89 -0.94 -26.62
C GLY A 26 -13.39 -0.75 -26.35
N ASP A 27 -14.08 -0.01 -27.22
CA ASP A 27 -15.51 0.30 -27.12
C ASP A 27 -16.39 -0.53 -28.08
N ASP A 28 -15.81 -1.39 -28.91
CA ASP A 28 -16.55 -2.04 -30.00
C ASP A 28 -16.44 -3.59 -30.00
N LEU A 29 -16.11 -4.19 -28.87
CA LEU A 29 -16.34 -5.63 -28.68
C LEU A 29 -17.79 -5.83 -28.26
N SER A 30 -18.67 -5.84 -29.27
CA SER A 30 -20.07 -6.23 -29.08
C SER A 30 -20.12 -7.70 -28.62
N LEU A 31 -20.92 -7.99 -27.60
CA LEU A 31 -21.21 -9.37 -27.19
C LEU A 31 -21.74 -10.22 -28.35
N ASP A 32 -22.20 -9.58 -29.40
CA ASP A 32 -22.75 -10.23 -30.61
C ASP A 32 -21.66 -10.82 -31.51
N ASP A 33 -20.41 -10.37 -31.39
CA ASP A 33 -19.24 -10.86 -32.14
C ASP A 33 -18.56 -12.06 -31.49
N LEU A 34 -18.95 -12.41 -30.26
CA LEU A 34 -18.39 -13.54 -29.52
C LEU A 34 -19.06 -14.86 -29.96
N SER A 35 -18.26 -15.92 -29.98
CA SER A 35 -18.81 -17.29 -30.11
C SER A 35 -19.72 -17.63 -28.91
N PRO A 36 -20.63 -18.59 -29.04
CA PRO A 36 -21.52 -18.97 -27.94
C PRO A 36 -20.80 -19.30 -26.63
N GLU A 37 -19.64 -19.97 -26.71
CA GLU A 37 -18.83 -20.34 -25.55
C GLU A 37 -18.15 -19.12 -24.91
N GLU A 38 -17.67 -18.17 -25.71
CA GLU A 38 -17.07 -16.93 -25.23
C GLU A 38 -18.10 -16.02 -24.60
N ARG A 39 -19.31 -15.98 -25.16
CA ARG A 39 -20.43 -15.22 -24.58
C ARG A 39 -20.85 -15.78 -23.23
N GLU A 40 -20.96 -17.09 -23.09
CA GLU A 40 -21.31 -17.73 -21.82
C GLU A 40 -20.27 -17.41 -20.73
N LYS A 41 -18.98 -17.48 -21.08
CA LYS A 41 -17.89 -17.09 -20.16
C LYS A 41 -17.93 -15.62 -19.79
N ALA A 42 -18.19 -14.74 -20.76
CA ALA A 42 -18.31 -13.30 -20.49
C ALA A 42 -19.49 -13.00 -19.57
N GLU A 43 -20.63 -13.63 -19.79
CA GLU A 43 -21.80 -13.50 -18.92
C GLU A 43 -21.56 -14.03 -17.52
N GLU A 44 -20.82 -15.15 -17.38
CA GLU A 44 -20.43 -15.70 -16.09
C GLU A 44 -19.52 -14.72 -15.33
N ILE A 45 -18.49 -14.18 -15.99
CA ILE A 45 -17.58 -13.17 -15.39
C ILE A 45 -18.38 -11.92 -14.95
N VAL A 46 -19.28 -11.42 -15.79
CA VAL A 46 -20.11 -10.25 -15.43
C VAL A 46 -20.99 -10.55 -14.23
N ARG A 47 -21.57 -11.75 -14.15
CA ARG A 47 -22.38 -12.19 -13.01
C ARG A 47 -21.57 -12.30 -11.73
N GLU A 48 -20.36 -12.89 -11.80
CA GLU A 48 -19.45 -12.97 -10.66
C GLU A 48 -19.02 -11.59 -10.18
N MET A 49 -18.65 -10.70 -11.12
CA MET A 49 -18.29 -9.33 -10.78
C MET A 49 -19.45 -8.56 -10.13
N ALA A 50 -20.67 -8.73 -10.64
CA ALA A 50 -21.84 -8.11 -10.04
C ALA A 50 -22.12 -8.65 -8.63
N ALA A 51 -21.95 -9.95 -8.39
CA ALA A 51 -22.11 -10.55 -7.08
C ALA A 51 -21.07 -10.01 -6.08
N VAL A 52 -19.81 -9.89 -6.49
CA VAL A 52 -18.75 -9.29 -5.66
C VAL A 52 -19.03 -7.83 -5.35
N GLN A 53 -19.49 -7.05 -6.34
CA GLN A 53 -19.87 -5.65 -6.11
C GLN A 53 -21.04 -5.51 -5.12
N GLU A 54 -22.03 -6.38 -5.22
CA GLU A 54 -23.15 -6.41 -4.28
C GLU A 54 -22.71 -6.79 -2.87
N GLU A 55 -21.83 -7.78 -2.73
CA GLU A 55 -21.25 -8.16 -1.44
C GLU A 55 -20.48 -6.99 -0.80
N VAL A 56 -19.63 -6.33 -1.58
CA VAL A 56 -18.89 -5.14 -1.11
C VAL A 56 -19.84 -4.01 -0.70
N ALA A 57 -20.89 -3.75 -1.50
CA ALA A 57 -21.86 -2.69 -1.21
C ALA A 57 -22.69 -2.97 0.06
N ASN A 58 -22.93 -4.24 0.37
CA ASN A 58 -23.71 -4.66 1.55
C ASN A 58 -22.85 -4.86 2.80
N THR A 59 -21.53 -4.88 2.67
CA THR A 59 -20.62 -5.01 3.81
C THR A 59 -20.31 -3.63 4.40
N ALA A 60 -20.29 -3.54 5.73
CA ALA A 60 -19.96 -2.31 6.43
C ALA A 60 -18.56 -1.79 6.00
N PRO A 61 -18.41 -0.53 5.54
CA PRO A 61 -17.16 -0.02 4.98
C PRO A 61 -15.96 -0.13 5.94
N GLU A 62 -16.21 -0.01 7.24
CA GLU A 62 -15.17 -0.14 8.27
C GLU A 62 -14.51 -1.52 8.25
N VAL A 63 -15.20 -2.58 7.85
CA VAL A 63 -14.61 -3.93 7.73
C VAL A 63 -13.49 -3.94 6.70
N TYR A 64 -13.73 -3.34 5.53
CA TYR A 64 -12.70 -3.22 4.49
C TYR A 64 -11.56 -2.30 4.91
N VAL A 65 -11.88 -1.15 5.50
CA VAL A 65 -10.87 -0.21 6.01
C VAL A 65 -9.98 -0.90 7.04
N ASN A 66 -10.57 -1.58 8.03
CA ASN A 66 -9.82 -2.28 9.09
C ASN A 66 -8.92 -3.37 8.52
N ASN A 67 -9.38 -4.12 7.52
CA ASN A 67 -8.56 -5.13 6.85
C ASN A 67 -7.32 -4.51 6.17
N HIS A 68 -7.46 -3.35 5.52
CA HIS A 68 -6.33 -2.64 4.93
C HIS A 68 -5.39 -2.04 6.00
N LEU A 69 -5.92 -1.56 7.13
CA LEU A 69 -5.10 -1.11 8.25
C LEU A 69 -4.27 -2.24 8.84
N MET A 70 -4.83 -3.45 8.95
CA MET A 70 -4.08 -4.64 9.34
C MET A 70 -2.99 -4.99 8.33
N GLY A 71 -3.21 -4.74 7.05
CA GLY A 71 -2.17 -4.86 6.02
C GLY A 71 -0.98 -3.91 6.27
N LEU A 72 -1.24 -2.66 6.63
CA LEU A 72 -0.20 -1.69 6.99
C LEU A 72 0.55 -2.09 8.28
N PHE A 73 -0.18 -2.57 9.29
CA PHE A 73 0.43 -3.11 10.50
C PHE A 73 1.39 -4.27 10.17
N ASN A 74 0.93 -5.25 9.40
CA ASN A 74 1.74 -6.39 8.99
C ASN A 74 2.98 -5.95 8.19
N LEU A 75 2.82 -4.97 7.30
CA LEU A 75 3.95 -4.41 6.54
C LEU A 75 5.01 -3.82 7.47
N ALA A 76 4.60 -3.05 8.48
CA ALA A 76 5.51 -2.50 9.49
C ALA A 76 6.24 -3.60 10.26
N VAL A 77 5.52 -4.62 10.73
CA VAL A 77 6.09 -5.77 11.45
C VAL A 77 7.11 -6.53 10.59
N ILE A 78 6.82 -6.75 9.30
CA ILE A 78 7.75 -7.41 8.38
C ILE A 78 9.06 -6.63 8.28
N HIS A 79 9.00 -5.31 8.12
CA HIS A 79 10.19 -4.47 8.01
C HIS A 79 10.97 -4.37 9.32
N LEU A 80 10.30 -4.37 10.47
CA LEU A 80 10.96 -4.40 11.78
C LEU A 80 11.62 -5.76 12.07
N SER A 81 11.04 -6.84 11.57
CA SER A 81 11.55 -8.21 11.78
C SER A 81 12.64 -8.61 10.78
N HIS A 82 12.86 -7.81 9.75
CA HIS A 82 13.91 -8.07 8.76
C HIS A 82 15.30 -7.97 9.39
N GLN A 83 16.30 -8.61 8.82
CA GLN A 83 17.68 -8.54 9.31
C GLN A 83 18.63 -8.11 8.18
N PRO A 84 19.22 -6.93 8.29
CA PRO A 84 18.98 -5.90 9.33
C PRO A 84 17.57 -5.27 9.20
N PRO A 85 17.00 -4.72 10.30
CA PRO A 85 15.71 -4.06 10.27
C PRO A 85 15.68 -2.89 9.32
N ASN A 86 14.60 -2.77 8.51
CA ASN A 86 14.39 -1.63 7.64
C ASN A 86 13.50 -0.58 8.34
N LEU A 87 14.13 0.28 9.14
CA LEU A 87 13.42 1.28 9.92
C LEU A 87 12.72 2.33 9.07
N GLU A 88 13.27 2.68 7.90
CA GLU A 88 12.66 3.67 7.00
C GLU A 88 11.35 3.17 6.42
N ALA A 89 11.34 1.95 5.89
CA ALA A 89 10.13 1.33 5.37
C ALA A 89 9.09 1.04 6.46
N ALA A 90 9.55 0.63 7.66
CA ALA A 90 8.68 0.45 8.81
C ALA A 90 8.03 1.77 9.25
N ALA A 91 8.80 2.88 9.30
CA ALA A 91 8.28 4.19 9.64
C ALA A 91 7.15 4.62 8.69
N LEU A 92 7.35 4.46 7.37
CA LEU A 92 6.32 4.79 6.39
C LEU A 92 5.01 4.04 6.64
N ALA A 93 5.08 2.73 6.91
CA ALA A 93 3.91 1.91 7.18
C ALA A 93 3.21 2.31 8.49
N ILE A 94 4.00 2.62 9.55
CA ILE A 94 3.49 3.08 10.85
C ILE A 94 2.81 4.44 10.73
N ASP A 95 3.42 5.38 9.99
CA ASP A 95 2.88 6.71 9.79
C ASP A 95 1.58 6.67 8.98
N ALA A 96 1.54 5.85 7.92
CA ALA A 96 0.33 5.63 7.13
C ALA A 96 -0.80 5.04 7.99
N LEU A 97 -0.52 4.00 8.79
CA LEU A 97 -1.47 3.40 9.71
C LEU A 97 -1.97 4.45 10.72
N GLY A 98 -1.05 5.18 11.37
CA GLY A 98 -1.38 6.20 12.35
C GLY A 98 -2.23 7.33 11.78
N ALA A 99 -1.87 7.84 10.61
CA ALA A 99 -2.62 8.92 9.95
C ALA A 99 -4.08 8.53 9.66
N VAL A 100 -4.32 7.30 9.23
CA VAL A 100 -5.68 6.82 8.97
C VAL A 100 -6.45 6.59 10.27
N VAL A 101 -5.83 5.93 11.26
CA VAL A 101 -6.46 5.68 12.57
C VAL A 101 -6.85 6.98 13.26
N ASP A 102 -5.96 7.97 13.26
CA ASP A 102 -6.21 9.27 13.88
C ASP A 102 -7.33 10.03 13.13
N ARG A 103 -7.32 9.99 11.80
CA ARG A 103 -8.32 10.68 10.96
C ARG A 103 -9.70 10.05 11.04
N LEU A 104 -9.78 8.73 11.21
CA LEU A 104 -11.03 7.97 11.25
C LEU A 104 -11.48 7.59 12.66
N SER A 105 -10.90 8.21 13.70
CA SER A 105 -11.27 7.94 15.10
C SER A 105 -12.79 8.09 15.32
N GLY A 106 -13.40 7.10 15.94
CA GLY A 106 -14.85 6.99 16.15
C GLY A 106 -15.62 6.46 14.92
N ARG A 107 -14.93 6.02 13.86
CA ARG A 107 -15.53 5.53 12.61
C ARG A 107 -15.04 4.15 12.18
N LEU A 108 -14.18 3.52 12.96
CA LEU A 108 -13.60 2.20 12.66
C LEU A 108 -14.40 1.03 13.29
N GLY A 109 -15.57 1.32 13.85
CA GLY A 109 -16.43 0.30 14.44
C GLY A 109 -15.85 -0.34 15.69
N ASP A 110 -16.25 -1.58 15.97
CA ASP A 110 -15.88 -2.29 17.21
C ASP A 110 -14.37 -2.63 17.28
N ASP A 111 -13.70 -2.73 16.14
CA ASP A 111 -12.27 -3.06 16.06
C ASP A 111 -11.34 -1.87 16.35
N GLU A 112 -11.88 -0.66 16.49
CA GLU A 112 -11.08 0.56 16.65
C GLU A 112 -10.11 0.48 17.85
N GLY A 113 -10.57 -0.06 18.95
CA GLY A 113 -9.75 -0.25 20.14
C GLY A 113 -8.55 -1.16 19.87
N THR A 114 -8.78 -2.29 19.25
CA THR A 114 -7.75 -3.27 18.89
C THR A 114 -6.73 -2.69 17.91
N ILE A 115 -7.19 -1.96 16.89
CA ILE A 115 -6.31 -1.33 15.91
C ILE A 115 -5.41 -0.26 16.57
N LYS A 116 -5.96 0.53 17.49
CA LYS A 116 -5.18 1.50 18.27
C LYS A 116 -4.12 0.84 19.16
N GLU A 117 -4.42 -0.32 19.74
CA GLU A 117 -3.45 -1.09 20.51
C GLU A 117 -2.31 -1.61 19.61
N TYR A 118 -2.62 -2.19 18.46
CA TYR A 118 -1.61 -2.62 17.50
C TYR A 118 -0.72 -1.48 17.00
N LEU A 119 -1.31 -0.31 16.72
CA LEU A 119 -0.53 0.87 16.37
C LEU A 119 0.44 1.27 17.49
N LYS A 120 0.00 1.23 18.74
CA LYS A 120 0.85 1.52 19.90
C LYS A 120 1.98 0.51 20.03
N GLU A 121 1.68 -0.78 19.89
CA GLU A 121 2.67 -1.85 19.99
C GLU A 121 3.76 -1.74 18.92
N VAL A 122 3.36 -1.51 17.66
CA VAL A 122 4.34 -1.39 16.57
C VAL A 122 5.18 -0.13 16.69
N ARG A 123 4.63 0.99 17.19
CA ARG A 123 5.39 2.20 17.52
C ARG A 123 6.41 1.96 18.62
N MET A 124 6.05 1.20 19.66
CA MET A 124 6.98 0.85 20.74
C MET A 124 8.11 -0.05 20.24
N ALA A 125 7.79 -1.06 19.42
CA ALA A 125 8.79 -1.93 18.80
C ALA A 125 9.76 -1.14 17.91
N TYR A 126 9.26 -0.21 17.11
CA TYR A 126 10.07 0.67 16.28
C TYR A 126 11.07 1.49 17.12
N VAL A 127 10.59 2.16 18.17
CA VAL A 127 11.45 2.97 19.05
C VAL A 127 12.49 2.11 19.78
N GLY A 128 12.12 0.89 20.18
CA GLY A 128 13.04 -0.08 20.78
C GLY A 128 14.19 -0.41 19.85
N LEU A 129 13.89 -0.84 18.64
CA LEU A 129 14.90 -1.19 17.63
C LEU A 129 15.77 0.01 17.23
N GLN A 130 15.16 1.19 17.09
CA GLN A 130 15.92 2.41 16.80
C GLN A 130 16.97 2.71 17.87
N ARG A 131 16.64 2.54 19.15
CA ARG A 131 17.58 2.73 20.26
C ARG A 131 18.67 1.67 20.28
N GLU A 132 18.33 0.42 20.02
CA GLU A 132 19.31 -0.68 19.96
C GLU A 132 20.32 -0.46 18.83
N MET A 133 19.87 -0.06 17.66
CA MET A 133 20.74 0.23 16.52
C MET A 133 21.63 1.44 16.79
N ALA A 134 21.11 2.49 17.42
CA ALA A 134 21.91 3.66 17.81
C ALA A 134 23.00 3.27 18.83
N ALA A 135 22.68 2.46 19.84
CA ALA A 135 23.65 2.00 20.84
C ALA A 135 24.74 1.11 20.22
N GLN A 136 24.41 0.30 19.20
CA GLN A 136 25.40 -0.51 18.48
C GLN A 136 26.33 0.36 17.62
N GLY A 137 25.79 1.40 16.96
CA GLY A 137 26.57 2.35 16.18
C GLY A 137 27.56 3.14 17.00
N ASP A 138 27.18 3.55 18.22
CA ASP A 138 28.10 4.25 19.16
C ASP A 138 29.18 3.34 19.73
N ALA A 139 28.90 2.04 19.88
CA ALA A 139 29.88 1.07 20.37
C ALA A 139 30.93 0.69 19.30
N GLU A 140 30.62 0.89 18.03
CA GLU A 140 31.51 0.56 16.90
C GLU A 140 32.31 1.76 16.38
N ALA A 141 32.10 2.97 16.94
CA ALA A 141 32.93 4.13 16.64
C ALA A 141 34.33 3.92 17.22
N PRO A 142 35.39 3.86 16.39
CA PRO A 142 36.76 3.70 16.92
C PRO A 142 37.08 4.92 17.79
N GLY A 143 37.40 4.66 19.04
CA GLY A 143 37.89 5.68 19.98
C GLY A 143 39.02 6.45 19.32
N GLY A 144 38.81 7.77 19.12
CA GLY A 144 39.81 8.66 18.58
C GLY A 144 41.07 8.56 19.41
N ASP A 145 42.12 8.07 18.80
CA ASP A 145 43.48 8.13 19.31
C ASP A 145 43.86 9.59 19.57
N ALA A 146 43.76 10.00 20.81
CA ALA A 146 44.37 11.21 21.30
C ALA A 146 45.80 10.86 21.74
N GLY A 147 46.61 10.52 20.74
CA GLY A 147 48.08 10.46 20.94
C GLY A 147 48.64 11.85 20.85
N GLY A 148 48.64 12.54 21.97
CA GLY A 148 49.55 13.67 22.18
C GLY A 148 50.96 13.16 22.23
N ASP A 149 51.80 13.63 21.34
CA ASP A 149 53.24 13.56 21.57
C ASP A 149 53.82 14.96 21.62
N VAL A 150 54.26 15.24 22.79
CA VAL A 150 55.11 16.40 23.11
C VAL A 150 56.55 15.93 23.09
N ASP A 151 57.37 16.47 22.20
CA ASP A 151 58.74 16.91 22.56
C ASP A 151 59.37 17.76 21.49
#